data_aa8c949ff78751bf9b9e7711c05500b1
#
_entry.id   aa8c949ff78751bf9b9e7711c05500b1
#
_cell.length_a   1.000
_cell.length_b   1.000
_cell.length_c   1.000
_cell.angle_alpha   90.00
_cell.angle_beta   90.00
_cell.angle_gamma   90.00
#
_symmetry.space_group_name_H-M   'P 1'
#
loop_
_entity.id
_entity.type
_entity.pdbx_description
1 polymer ?
#
loop_
_entity_poly.entity_id
_entity_poly.type
_entity_poly.pdbx_seq_one_letter_code
_entity_poly.pdbx_strand_id
1 'polypeptide(L)'
;TLGAEQKQWLLDGLYDSRSTWRLIGNPYNANPLKIEDLDTPELRAMNPNLRHNEGIYVSNEGWDDYQVERKEILDFLVEHDIRNVVFSSGHTHVFFASELQPDFDDPASPVAAFDFVTGSLTADPPAEDIAPLEVLRIAQQLLLAQNAPYLKDVNLIDQGYALLDCTPEETIVTFRVIDTFDIDAQPRTYAQFRVARDSRHIERMV
;
A
#
# COMPACT_ATOMS: atom_id res chain seq x y z
N THR A 1 -13.01 -9.27 -3.03
CA THR A 1 -12.59 -9.82 -1.73
C THR A 1 -13.69 -9.73 -0.68
N LEU A 2 -14.38 -8.61 -0.60
CA LEU A 2 -15.36 -8.36 0.45
C LEU A 2 -16.72 -9.01 0.14
N GLY A 3 -17.11 -9.06 -1.12
CA GLY A 3 -18.47 -9.36 -1.54
C GLY A 3 -19.41 -8.17 -1.34
N ALA A 4 -20.59 -8.25 -1.97
CA ALA A 4 -21.48 -7.10 -2.10
C ALA A 4 -21.97 -6.53 -0.74
N GLU A 5 -22.31 -7.40 0.19
CA GLU A 5 -22.88 -7.01 1.49
C GLU A 5 -21.83 -6.29 2.37
N GLN A 6 -20.64 -6.87 2.52
CA GLN A 6 -19.56 -6.26 3.30
C GLN A 6 -19.04 -4.98 2.66
N LYS A 7 -18.93 -4.95 1.31
CA LYS A 7 -18.56 -3.74 0.60
C LYS A 7 -19.56 -2.61 0.87
N GLN A 8 -20.87 -2.89 0.77
CA GLN A 8 -21.89 -1.88 1.04
C GLN A 8 -21.82 -1.37 2.48
N TRP A 9 -21.67 -2.27 3.45
CA TRP A 9 -21.46 -1.90 4.85
C TRP A 9 -20.24 -0.97 5.04
N LEU A 10 -19.13 -1.28 4.38
CA LEU A 10 -17.91 -0.44 4.43
C LEU A 10 -18.18 0.95 3.85
N LEU A 11 -18.78 1.02 2.66
CA LEU A 11 -19.08 2.28 1.98
C LEU A 11 -20.04 3.17 2.81
N ASP A 12 -21.11 2.58 3.35
CA ASP A 12 -22.04 3.30 4.23
C ASP A 12 -21.35 3.82 5.48
N GLY A 13 -20.52 2.99 6.12
CA GLY A 13 -19.75 3.39 7.31
C GLY A 13 -18.75 4.51 7.04
N LEU A 14 -18.08 4.50 5.89
CA LEU A 14 -17.15 5.56 5.47
C LEU A 14 -17.89 6.87 5.18
N TYR A 15 -19.05 6.80 4.53
CA TYR A 15 -19.88 7.95 4.19
C TYR A 15 -20.48 8.61 5.44
N ASP A 16 -21.02 7.82 6.36
CA ASP A 16 -21.68 8.30 7.56
C ASP A 16 -20.70 8.76 8.65
N SER A 17 -19.44 8.34 8.57
CA SER A 17 -18.43 8.66 9.59
C SER A 17 -18.13 10.14 9.64
N ARG A 18 -18.20 10.69 10.87
CA ARG A 18 -17.80 12.08 11.19
C ARG A 18 -16.44 12.16 11.87
N SER A 19 -15.71 11.08 11.94
CA SER A 19 -14.38 11.04 12.52
C SER A 19 -13.38 11.79 11.63
N THR A 20 -12.38 12.41 12.23
CA THR A 20 -11.29 13.06 11.49
C THR A 20 -10.53 12.03 10.67
N TRP A 21 -10.19 10.90 11.28
CA TRP A 21 -9.50 9.78 10.64
C TRP A 21 -10.42 8.56 10.53
N ARG A 22 -10.29 7.83 9.43
CA ARG A 22 -10.95 6.55 9.15
C ARG A 22 -9.87 5.50 8.99
N LEU A 23 -9.69 4.69 10.02
CA LEU A 23 -8.69 3.62 10.02
C LEU A 23 -9.34 2.31 9.61
N ILE A 24 -8.83 1.68 8.56
CA ILE A 24 -9.31 0.42 8.02
C ILE A 24 -8.29 -0.67 8.32
N GLY A 25 -8.61 -1.59 9.23
CA GLY A 25 -7.85 -2.82 9.41
C GLY A 25 -8.06 -3.72 8.18
N ASN A 26 -7.01 -3.97 7.44
CA ASN A 26 -7.08 -4.67 6.17
C ASN A 26 -6.06 -5.83 6.17
N PRO A 27 -6.46 -7.06 5.82
CA PRO A 27 -5.54 -8.20 5.88
C PRO A 27 -4.47 -8.17 4.79
N TYR A 28 -4.75 -7.60 3.61
CA TYR A 28 -3.85 -7.62 2.45
C TYR A 28 -3.49 -6.20 2.02
N ASN A 29 -2.32 -6.01 1.39
CA ASN A 29 -1.96 -4.73 0.79
C ASN A 29 -3.03 -4.27 -0.22
N ALA A 30 -3.42 -3.01 -0.13
CA ALA A 30 -4.40 -2.41 -1.04
C ALA A 30 -3.74 -1.80 -2.30
N ASN A 31 -2.46 -1.44 -2.23
CA ASN A 31 -1.70 -0.98 -3.38
C ASN A 31 -1.40 -2.12 -4.35
N PRO A 32 -1.40 -1.90 -5.66
CA PRO A 32 -0.85 -2.85 -6.61
C PRO A 32 0.67 -2.93 -6.49
N LEU A 33 1.21 -4.10 -6.81
CA LEU A 33 2.66 -4.31 -6.95
C LEU A 33 2.94 -4.83 -8.35
N LYS A 34 3.16 -3.90 -9.28
CA LYS A 34 3.46 -4.20 -10.67
C LYS A 34 4.94 -4.55 -10.81
N ILE A 35 5.24 -5.73 -11.38
CA ILE A 35 6.59 -6.17 -11.72
C ILE A 35 6.95 -5.63 -13.11
N GLU A 36 5.99 -5.73 -14.04
CA GLU A 36 6.17 -5.31 -15.43
C GLU A 36 4.90 -4.64 -15.93
N ASP A 37 5.05 -3.48 -16.53
CA ASP A 37 3.96 -2.76 -17.18
C ASP A 37 3.83 -3.20 -18.64
N LEU A 38 2.69 -3.79 -18.99
CA LEU A 38 2.36 -4.19 -20.34
C LEU A 38 1.42 -3.19 -21.05
N ASP A 39 1.05 -2.11 -20.36
CA ASP A 39 0.18 -1.04 -20.87
C ASP A 39 0.96 0.23 -21.26
N THR A 40 2.20 0.06 -21.72
CA THR A 40 3.00 1.18 -22.22
C THR A 40 2.54 1.66 -23.60
N PRO A 41 2.76 2.93 -23.97
CA PRO A 41 2.42 3.46 -25.31
C PRO A 41 3.00 2.62 -26.44
N GLU A 42 4.22 2.10 -26.30
CA GLU A 42 4.92 1.28 -27.27
C GLU A 42 4.23 -0.08 -27.47
N LEU A 43 3.87 -0.73 -26.37
CA LEU A 43 3.17 -2.02 -26.40
C LEU A 43 1.75 -1.88 -26.93
N ARG A 44 1.04 -0.79 -26.57
CA ARG A 44 -0.27 -0.45 -27.15
C ARG A 44 -0.20 -0.21 -28.66
N ALA A 45 0.86 0.45 -29.14
CA ALA A 45 1.05 0.64 -30.58
C ALA A 45 1.23 -0.69 -31.32
N MET A 46 1.80 -1.69 -30.67
CA MET A 46 1.96 -3.05 -31.23
C MET A 46 0.71 -3.91 -31.06
N ASN A 47 -0.04 -3.74 -29.98
CA ASN A 47 -1.27 -4.47 -29.69
C ASN A 47 -2.35 -3.52 -29.13
N PRO A 48 -3.19 -2.93 -30.00
CA PRO A 48 -4.26 -2.01 -29.58
C PRO A 48 -5.35 -2.65 -28.70
N ASN A 49 -5.33 -3.99 -28.54
CA ASN A 49 -6.30 -4.71 -27.72
C ASN A 49 -5.81 -4.92 -26.26
N LEU A 50 -4.64 -4.39 -25.90
CA LEU A 50 -4.20 -4.41 -24.50
C LEU A 50 -5.22 -3.68 -23.63
N ARG A 51 -5.56 -4.30 -22.51
CA ARG A 51 -6.48 -3.71 -21.54
C ARG A 51 -5.75 -2.61 -20.76
N HIS A 52 -6.52 -1.65 -20.30
CA HIS A 52 -6.02 -0.67 -19.35
C HIS A 52 -5.53 -1.36 -18.06
N ASN A 53 -4.42 -0.91 -17.50
CA ASN A 53 -3.73 -1.54 -16.38
C ASN A 53 -3.25 -2.98 -16.65
N GLU A 54 -2.98 -3.33 -17.91
CA GLU A 54 -2.40 -4.64 -18.21
C GLU A 54 -0.96 -4.68 -17.70
N GLY A 55 -0.62 -5.74 -16.98
CA GLY A 55 0.72 -5.89 -16.37
C GLY A 55 0.93 -7.24 -15.72
N ILE A 56 2.15 -7.47 -15.28
CA ILE A 56 2.51 -8.60 -14.42
C ILE A 56 2.62 -8.08 -13.01
N TYR A 57 1.75 -8.58 -12.14
CA TYR A 57 1.66 -8.17 -10.74
C TYR A 57 2.19 -9.24 -9.81
N VAL A 58 2.75 -8.81 -8.67
CA VAL A 58 2.97 -9.69 -7.54
C VAL A 58 1.60 -9.93 -6.89
N SER A 59 0.84 -10.86 -7.43
CA SER A 59 -0.44 -11.21 -6.86
C SER A 59 -0.38 -12.56 -6.20
N ASN A 60 -0.88 -12.63 -4.98
CA ASN A 60 -1.33 -13.84 -4.34
C ASN A 60 -2.42 -13.45 -3.35
N GLU A 61 -3.67 -13.66 -3.74
CA GLU A 61 -4.83 -13.50 -2.86
C GLU A 61 -5.11 -12.06 -2.37
N GLY A 62 -4.39 -11.05 -2.89
CA GLY A 62 -4.53 -9.65 -2.52
C GLY A 62 -5.55 -8.88 -3.36
N TRP A 63 -5.58 -7.57 -3.20
CA TRP A 63 -6.47 -6.67 -3.94
C TRP A 63 -6.16 -6.60 -5.45
N ASP A 64 -5.00 -7.09 -5.90
CA ASP A 64 -4.69 -7.17 -7.33
C ASP A 64 -5.54 -8.20 -8.06
N ASP A 65 -6.06 -9.22 -7.37
CA ASP A 65 -7.03 -10.16 -7.92
C ASP A 65 -8.44 -9.57 -8.00
N TYR A 66 -8.70 -8.45 -7.32
CA TYR A 66 -10.01 -7.80 -7.19
C TYR A 66 -9.94 -6.31 -7.55
N GLN A 67 -9.24 -5.98 -8.62
CA GLN A 67 -8.98 -4.59 -9.05
C GLN A 67 -10.25 -3.77 -9.24
N VAL A 68 -11.32 -4.39 -9.77
CA VAL A 68 -12.61 -3.71 -9.96
C VAL A 68 -13.21 -3.27 -8.63
N GLU A 69 -13.23 -4.16 -7.64
CA GLU A 69 -13.78 -3.86 -6.31
C GLU A 69 -12.94 -2.81 -5.58
N ARG A 70 -11.59 -2.89 -5.68
CA ARG A 70 -10.68 -1.86 -5.18
C ARG A 70 -10.98 -0.51 -5.80
N LYS A 71 -11.08 -0.46 -7.13
CA LYS A 71 -11.38 0.77 -7.86
C LYS A 71 -12.72 1.37 -7.43
N GLU A 72 -13.78 0.56 -7.31
CA GLU A 72 -15.11 1.03 -6.87
C GLU A 72 -15.06 1.68 -5.48
N ILE A 73 -14.28 1.12 -4.54
CA ILE A 73 -14.09 1.71 -3.21
C ILE A 73 -13.33 3.04 -3.30
N LEU A 74 -12.24 3.09 -4.05
CA LEU A 74 -11.43 4.31 -4.19
C LEU A 74 -12.17 5.41 -4.96
N ASP A 75 -12.93 5.06 -6.02
CA ASP A 75 -13.82 5.99 -6.72
C ASP A 75 -14.84 6.60 -5.76
N PHE A 76 -15.48 5.77 -4.93
CA PHE A 76 -16.46 6.23 -3.95
C PHE A 76 -15.88 7.25 -2.97
N LEU A 77 -14.64 7.02 -2.49
CA LEU A 77 -13.96 7.99 -1.62
C LEU A 77 -13.73 9.33 -2.32
N VAL A 78 -13.34 9.30 -3.59
CA VAL A 78 -13.11 10.51 -4.39
C VAL A 78 -14.41 11.23 -4.69
N GLU A 79 -15.44 10.53 -5.16
CA GLU A 79 -16.74 11.08 -5.55
C GLU A 79 -17.46 11.76 -4.39
N HIS A 80 -17.28 11.26 -3.17
CA HIS A 80 -17.92 11.79 -1.98
C HIS A 80 -17.01 12.68 -1.14
N ASP A 81 -15.82 13.01 -1.66
CA ASP A 81 -14.77 13.78 -0.96
C ASP A 81 -14.48 13.24 0.47
N ILE A 82 -14.46 11.91 0.62
CA ILE A 82 -14.12 11.25 1.87
C ILE A 82 -12.60 11.22 2.00
N ARG A 83 -12.07 11.93 2.99
CA ARG A 83 -10.63 12.12 3.20
C ARG A 83 -10.14 11.43 4.46
N ASN A 84 -8.82 11.49 4.69
CA ASN A 84 -8.18 10.97 5.90
C ASN A 84 -8.47 9.48 6.13
N VAL A 85 -8.45 8.70 5.05
CA VAL A 85 -8.65 7.25 5.07
C VAL A 85 -7.28 6.57 5.04
N VAL A 86 -7.01 5.76 6.05
CA VAL A 86 -5.75 5.02 6.21
C VAL A 86 -6.05 3.53 6.34
N PHE A 87 -5.51 2.76 5.44
CA PHE A 87 -5.46 1.30 5.53
C PHE A 87 -4.23 0.91 6.35
N SER A 88 -4.43 0.02 7.30
CA SER A 88 -3.37 -0.65 8.05
C SER A 88 -3.39 -2.11 7.66
N SER A 89 -2.45 -2.50 6.83
CA SER A 89 -2.41 -3.78 6.14
C SER A 89 -1.27 -4.67 6.64
N GLY A 90 -1.34 -5.96 6.31
CA GLY A 90 -0.34 -6.95 6.69
C GLY A 90 -0.20 -8.07 5.67
N HIS A 91 -0.06 -9.31 6.14
CA HIS A 91 0.01 -10.57 5.38
C HIS A 91 1.29 -10.79 4.57
N THR A 92 1.80 -9.80 3.88
CA THR A 92 2.93 -9.94 2.95
C THR A 92 4.29 -10.08 3.62
N HIS A 93 4.37 -9.92 4.95
CA HIS A 93 5.57 -10.00 5.80
C HIS A 93 6.68 -8.99 5.41
N VAL A 94 6.31 -7.92 4.73
CA VAL A 94 7.20 -6.83 4.27
C VAL A 94 6.57 -5.48 4.59
N PHE A 95 7.35 -4.39 4.45
CA PHE A 95 6.80 -3.05 4.67
C PHE A 95 6.58 -2.34 3.35
N PHE A 96 5.40 -1.71 3.22
CA PHE A 96 5.10 -0.76 2.15
C PHE A 96 4.43 0.49 2.71
N ALA A 97 4.70 1.63 2.10
CA ALA A 97 3.93 2.85 2.28
C ALA A 97 3.45 3.33 0.91
N SER A 98 2.15 3.51 0.75
CA SER A 98 1.54 3.78 -0.55
C SER A 98 0.42 4.82 -0.49
N GLU A 99 0.32 5.62 -1.53
CA GLU A 99 -0.84 6.44 -1.86
C GLU A 99 -1.78 5.62 -2.74
N LEU A 100 -3.05 5.50 -2.34
CA LEU A 100 -4.04 4.74 -3.10
C LEU A 100 -4.86 5.67 -3.99
N GLN A 101 -4.97 5.33 -5.27
CA GLN A 101 -5.70 6.09 -6.27
C GLN A 101 -6.59 5.16 -7.11
N PRO A 102 -7.74 5.63 -7.63
CA PRO A 102 -8.64 4.80 -8.43
C PRO A 102 -8.00 4.22 -9.69
N ASP A 103 -7.08 4.98 -10.29
CA ASP A 103 -6.33 4.59 -11.47
C ASP A 103 -4.84 4.77 -11.22
N PHE A 104 -4.12 3.67 -11.06
CA PHE A 104 -2.69 3.68 -10.74
C PHE A 104 -1.79 3.94 -11.95
N ASP A 105 -2.33 3.85 -13.18
CA ASP A 105 -1.60 4.16 -14.40
C ASP A 105 -1.83 5.61 -14.86
N ASP A 106 -2.80 6.31 -14.30
CA ASP A 106 -3.01 7.74 -14.55
C ASP A 106 -2.35 8.58 -13.43
N PRO A 107 -1.23 9.25 -13.70
CA PRO A 107 -0.58 10.10 -12.71
C PRO A 107 -1.43 11.33 -12.29
N ALA A 108 -2.51 11.62 -13.02
CA ALA A 108 -3.47 12.66 -12.66
C ALA A 108 -4.63 12.14 -11.79
N SER A 109 -4.72 10.82 -11.60
CA SER A 109 -5.73 10.21 -10.73
C SER A 109 -5.56 10.71 -9.28
N PRO A 110 -6.63 11.20 -8.63
CA PRO A 110 -6.50 11.76 -7.28
C PRO A 110 -6.21 10.67 -6.25
N VAL A 111 -5.33 10.97 -5.28
CA VAL A 111 -5.12 10.08 -4.14
C VAL A 111 -6.37 10.07 -3.27
N ALA A 112 -6.93 8.89 -3.05
CA ALA A 112 -8.16 8.64 -2.30
C ALA A 112 -7.90 8.24 -0.85
N ALA A 113 -6.83 7.46 -0.61
CA ALA A 113 -6.49 6.89 0.68
C ALA A 113 -4.98 6.61 0.77
N PHE A 114 -4.55 6.11 1.92
CA PHE A 114 -3.17 5.71 2.20
C PHE A 114 -3.15 4.25 2.68
N ASP A 115 -2.11 3.51 2.33
CA ASP A 115 -1.92 2.14 2.81
C ASP A 115 -0.53 1.98 3.41
N PHE A 116 -0.50 1.50 4.65
CA PHE A 116 0.73 1.16 5.36
C PHE A 116 0.70 -0.32 5.71
N VAL A 117 1.51 -1.07 4.98
CA VAL A 117 1.67 -2.51 5.17
C VAL A 117 2.79 -2.76 6.14
N THR A 118 2.57 -3.61 7.13
CA THR A 118 3.56 -3.91 8.15
C THR A 118 4.24 -5.24 7.89
N GLY A 119 5.51 -5.33 8.27
CA GLY A 119 6.25 -6.58 8.32
C GLY A 119 5.70 -7.56 9.37
N SER A 120 6.36 -8.70 9.48
CA SER A 120 6.05 -9.74 10.46
C SER A 120 7.01 -9.69 11.64
N LEU A 121 6.56 -10.20 12.80
CA LEU A 121 7.43 -10.45 13.98
C LEU A 121 7.84 -11.92 14.11
N THR A 122 7.13 -12.83 13.45
CA THR A 122 7.30 -14.28 13.68
C THR A 122 7.39 -15.10 12.40
N ALA A 123 7.00 -14.53 11.26
CA ALA A 123 7.15 -15.17 9.96
C ALA A 123 8.27 -14.47 9.18
N ASP A 124 9.09 -15.26 8.52
CA ASP A 124 10.20 -14.74 7.73
C ASP A 124 9.68 -13.89 6.55
N PRO A 125 10.40 -12.83 6.16
CA PRO A 125 10.10 -12.15 4.93
C PRO A 125 10.19 -13.13 3.76
N PRO A 126 9.25 -13.10 2.79
CA PRO A 126 9.23 -14.06 1.68
C PRO A 126 10.55 -14.10 0.87
N ALA A 127 11.32 -13.07 1.02
CA ALA A 127 12.53 -12.83 0.26
C ALA A 127 13.78 -13.50 0.87
N GLU A 128 13.82 -13.84 2.15
CA GLU A 128 15.00 -14.49 2.77
C GLU A 128 15.28 -15.87 2.16
N ASP A 129 14.23 -16.61 1.81
CA ASP A 129 14.36 -17.92 1.18
C ASP A 129 14.60 -17.87 -0.33
N ILE A 130 14.44 -16.70 -0.97
CA ILE A 130 14.38 -16.59 -2.42
C ILE A 130 15.69 -16.02 -3.00
N ALA A 131 16.35 -15.07 -2.33
CA ALA A 131 17.49 -14.38 -2.92
C ALA A 131 18.48 -13.80 -1.90
N PRO A 132 19.77 -13.65 -2.27
CA PRO A 132 20.76 -12.94 -1.47
C PRO A 132 20.34 -11.48 -1.18
N LEU A 133 20.80 -10.95 -0.06
CA LEU A 133 20.47 -9.58 0.42
C LEU A 133 20.69 -8.47 -0.62
N GLU A 134 21.75 -8.57 -1.41
CA GLU A 134 22.05 -7.61 -2.48
C GLU A 134 20.99 -7.64 -3.59
N VAL A 135 20.48 -8.82 -3.92
CA VAL A 135 19.40 -8.99 -4.91
C VAL A 135 18.10 -8.38 -4.39
N LEU A 136 17.80 -8.57 -3.11
CA LEU A 136 16.62 -7.98 -2.48
C LEU A 136 16.66 -6.45 -2.47
N ARG A 137 17.82 -5.86 -2.22
CA ARG A 137 18.01 -4.41 -2.30
C ARG A 137 17.78 -3.86 -3.71
N ILE A 138 18.24 -4.59 -4.73
CA ILE A 138 17.97 -4.24 -6.12
C ILE A 138 16.47 -4.38 -6.42
N ALA A 139 15.85 -5.48 -5.97
CA ALA A 139 14.41 -5.70 -6.15
C ALA A 139 13.57 -4.58 -5.50
N GLN A 140 13.93 -4.12 -4.31
CA GLN A 140 13.26 -2.97 -3.66
C GLN A 140 13.33 -1.71 -4.53
N GLN A 141 14.49 -1.40 -5.09
CA GLN A 141 14.68 -0.24 -5.94
C GLN A 141 13.87 -0.34 -7.24
N LEU A 142 13.85 -1.54 -7.85
CA LEU A 142 13.08 -1.79 -9.07
C LEU A 142 11.56 -1.69 -8.79
N LEU A 143 11.07 -2.30 -7.71
CA LEU A 143 9.66 -2.21 -7.32
C LEU A 143 9.24 -0.76 -7.05
N LEU A 144 10.07 -0.01 -6.34
CA LEU A 144 9.80 1.39 -6.05
C LEU A 144 9.76 2.23 -7.33
N ALA A 145 10.68 2.02 -8.25
CA ALA A 145 10.73 2.73 -9.52
C ALA A 145 9.55 2.36 -10.44
N GLN A 146 9.22 1.07 -10.52
CA GLN A 146 8.14 0.57 -11.37
C GLN A 146 6.74 1.03 -10.88
N ASN A 147 6.58 1.20 -9.57
CA ASN A 147 5.30 1.55 -8.95
C ASN A 147 5.26 3.03 -8.47
N ALA A 148 6.14 3.87 -9.00
CA ALA A 148 6.07 5.31 -8.78
C ALA A 148 4.92 5.93 -9.61
N PRO A 149 4.26 7.01 -9.13
CA PRO A 149 4.58 7.72 -7.90
C PRO A 149 3.84 7.23 -6.64
N TYR A 150 2.96 6.22 -6.74
CA TYR A 150 2.08 5.85 -5.65
C TYR A 150 2.79 5.06 -4.54
N LEU A 151 3.76 4.21 -4.86
CA LEU A 151 4.56 3.50 -3.87
C LEU A 151 5.66 4.41 -3.35
N LYS A 152 5.66 4.70 -2.05
CA LYS A 152 6.57 5.65 -1.40
C LYS A 152 7.73 4.97 -0.68
N ASP A 153 7.53 3.74 -0.23
CA ASP A 153 8.55 2.96 0.45
C ASP A 153 8.34 1.46 0.28
N VAL A 154 9.45 0.73 0.24
CA VAL A 154 9.51 -0.73 0.14
C VAL A 154 10.63 -1.24 1.02
N ASN A 155 10.32 -2.17 1.93
CA ASN A 155 11.32 -2.94 2.66
C ASN A 155 10.94 -4.42 2.64
N LEU A 156 11.70 -5.19 1.86
CA LEU A 156 11.52 -6.63 1.68
C LEU A 156 12.36 -7.47 2.65
N ILE A 157 13.14 -6.83 3.53
CA ILE A 157 14.25 -7.47 4.24
C ILE A 157 13.99 -7.54 5.73
N ASP A 158 13.59 -6.42 6.34
CA ASP A 158 13.50 -6.35 7.79
C ASP A 158 12.15 -6.88 8.30
N GLN A 159 12.19 -7.51 9.47
CA GLN A 159 11.00 -7.85 10.27
C GLN A 159 10.65 -6.73 11.24
N GLY A 160 9.40 -6.68 11.68
CA GLY A 160 8.99 -5.66 12.63
C GLY A 160 7.49 -5.35 12.62
N TYR A 161 7.15 -4.14 13.05
CA TYR A 161 5.77 -3.68 13.22
C TYR A 161 5.62 -2.20 12.91
N ALA A 162 4.39 -1.72 12.78
CA ALA A 162 4.08 -0.31 12.65
C ALA A 162 3.40 0.23 13.91
N LEU A 163 3.69 1.49 14.23
CA LEU A 163 2.94 2.30 15.18
C LEU A 163 2.20 3.38 14.42
N LEU A 164 0.91 3.51 14.67
CA LEU A 164 0.08 4.59 14.16
C LEU A 164 -0.26 5.53 15.31
N ASP A 165 0.15 6.79 15.20
CA ASP A 165 -0.16 7.85 16.13
C ASP A 165 -1.04 8.89 15.43
N CYS A 166 -2.32 8.94 15.80
CA CYS A 166 -3.32 9.78 15.17
C CYS A 166 -3.74 10.92 16.08
N THR A 167 -3.51 12.14 15.63
CA THR A 167 -4.03 13.38 16.25
C THR A 167 -5.12 13.99 15.36
N PRO A 168 -5.83 15.02 15.80
CA PRO A 168 -6.77 15.73 14.91
C PRO A 168 -6.10 16.37 13.69
N GLU A 169 -4.80 16.68 13.77
CA GLU A 169 -4.04 17.40 12.75
C GLU A 169 -3.31 16.50 11.77
N GLU A 170 -2.89 15.31 12.22
CA GLU A 170 -2.05 14.40 11.42
C GLU A 170 -2.11 12.95 11.91
N THR A 171 -1.72 12.04 11.05
CA THR A 171 -1.36 10.66 11.40
C THR A 171 0.13 10.47 11.12
N ILE A 172 0.86 10.00 12.13
CA ILE A 172 2.26 9.57 12.01
C ILE A 172 2.29 8.05 12.01
N VAL A 173 2.93 7.47 11.00
CA VAL A 173 3.17 6.02 10.92
C VAL A 173 4.66 5.77 11.05
N THR A 174 5.05 5.02 12.07
CA THR A 174 6.45 4.68 12.34
C THR A 174 6.67 3.20 12.12
N PHE A 175 7.47 2.85 11.13
CA PHE A 175 7.93 1.49 10.92
C PHE A 175 9.10 1.19 11.84
N ARG A 176 8.89 0.19 12.70
CA ARG A 176 9.88 -0.30 13.66
C ARG A 176 10.38 -1.66 13.21
N VAL A 177 11.66 -1.79 13.05
CA VAL A 177 12.31 -3.05 12.67
C VAL A 177 13.14 -3.60 13.82
N ILE A 178 13.21 -4.92 13.90
CA ILE A 178 13.87 -5.65 14.98
C ILE A 178 14.49 -6.93 14.42
N ASP A 179 15.65 -7.32 14.97
CA ASP A 179 16.22 -8.64 14.74
C ASP A 179 15.43 -9.66 15.56
N THR A 180 14.64 -10.48 14.91
CA THR A 180 13.76 -11.46 15.54
C THR A 180 14.50 -12.72 16.00
N PHE A 181 15.75 -12.91 15.62
CA PHE A 181 16.61 -14.00 16.04
C PHE A 181 17.42 -13.68 17.30
N ASP A 182 17.50 -12.39 17.69
CA ASP A 182 18.16 -11.95 18.91
C ASP A 182 17.13 -11.59 19.98
N ILE A 183 17.09 -12.39 21.07
CA ILE A 183 16.15 -12.20 22.20
C ILE A 183 16.34 -10.86 22.92
N ASP A 184 17.54 -10.29 22.85
CA ASP A 184 17.91 -9.02 23.49
C ASP A 184 17.83 -7.82 22.52
N ALA A 185 17.45 -8.06 21.25
CA ALA A 185 17.35 -7.02 20.25
C ALA A 185 16.37 -5.92 20.65
N GLN A 186 16.75 -4.69 20.37
CA GLN A 186 15.89 -3.54 20.59
C GLN A 186 15.35 -3.04 19.24
N PRO A 187 14.05 -2.73 19.13
CA PRO A 187 13.50 -2.21 17.91
C PRO A 187 14.07 -0.83 17.58
N ARG A 188 14.43 -0.63 16.31
CA ARG A 188 14.87 0.67 15.77
C ARG A 188 13.83 1.24 14.82
N THR A 189 13.80 2.56 14.68
CA THR A 189 13.01 3.19 13.63
C THR A 189 13.70 2.96 12.29
N TYR A 190 12.96 2.36 11.35
CA TYR A 190 13.37 2.21 9.95
C TYR A 190 12.94 3.41 9.14
N ALA A 191 11.65 3.75 9.20
CA ALA A 191 11.08 4.87 8.48
C ALA A 191 9.95 5.49 9.30
N GLN A 192 9.68 6.77 9.05
CA GLN A 192 8.55 7.48 9.63
C GLN A 192 7.86 8.29 8.54
N PHE A 193 6.55 8.20 8.50
CA PHE A 193 5.70 8.86 7.51
C PHE A 193 4.68 9.73 8.22
N ARG A 194 4.39 10.86 7.62
CA ARG A 194 3.38 11.80 8.05
C ARG A 194 2.30 11.94 7.00
N VAL A 195 1.06 11.89 7.41
CA VAL A 195 -0.09 12.30 6.63
C VAL A 195 -0.76 13.46 7.39
N ALA A 196 -0.68 14.66 6.87
CA ALA A 196 -1.39 15.80 7.44
C ALA A 196 -2.89 15.68 7.14
N ARG A 197 -3.74 16.19 8.06
CA ARG A 197 -5.19 16.21 7.84
C ARG A 197 -5.54 16.87 6.51
N ASP A 198 -6.42 16.22 5.77
CA ASP A 198 -6.90 16.62 4.44
C ASP A 198 -5.83 16.64 3.33
N SER A 199 -4.60 16.21 3.65
CA SER A 199 -3.55 15.98 2.65
C SER A 199 -3.93 14.82 1.73
N ARG A 200 -3.40 14.86 0.52
CA ARG A 200 -3.42 13.74 -0.43
C ARG A 200 -2.03 13.15 -0.67
N HIS A 201 -1.10 13.42 0.24
CA HIS A 201 0.29 13.00 0.10
C HIS A 201 0.85 12.47 1.41
N ILE A 202 1.69 11.43 1.28
CA ILE A 202 2.55 10.93 2.34
C ILE A 202 3.87 11.73 2.30
N GLU A 203 4.26 12.26 3.44
CA GLU A 203 5.58 12.85 3.66
C GLU A 203 6.46 11.84 4.40
N ARG A 204 7.60 11.47 3.83
CA ARG A 204 8.61 10.69 4.53
C ARG A 204 9.45 11.61 5.39
N MET A 205 9.51 11.34 6.70
CA MET A 205 10.23 12.17 7.68
C MET A 205 11.65 11.64 7.95
N VAL A 206 11.79 10.30 7.94
CA VAL A 206 13.06 9.59 8.18
C VAL A 206 13.18 8.41 7.21
#